data_c8a64e5e61b579c471b177b2a5d021c5
#
_entry.id   c8a64e5e61b579c471b177b2a5d021c5
#
_cell.length_a   1.000
_cell.length_b   1.000
_cell.length_c   1.000
_cell.angle_alpha   90.00
_cell.angle_beta   90.00
_cell.angle_gamma   90.00
#
_symmetry.space_group_name_H-M   'P 1'
#
loop_
_entity.id
_entity.type
_entity.pdbx_description
1 polymer ?
#
loop_
_entity_poly.entity_id
_entity_poly.type
_entity_poly.pdbx_seq_one_letter_code
_entity_poly.pdbx_strand_id
1 'polypeptide(L)'
;MGKIKMTPDRTLKMVQFAVLVALTVVLQLLCSVMTIGPVTITLSLVPVVIGAALFGVSGGAILGFVLGLVNFIASFSNGVLLFLFQSSPVLYILTCFGKTVAAGAVAGLLYKVLRECHPYIGVTLAALSAPVVNTGIFFVMMALFFRDAIRESCGLEGGNVVAFIITGFIGINFLIEFALNTVLCPAIARILAAVRTHRPTSARAASADAAPFTADPVASPDGEIDRGPYGGDTPIATDTDAAADTKPQD
;
A
#
# COMPACT_ATOMS: atom_id res chain seq x y z
N MET A 1 -30.04 13.27 14.21
CA MET A 1 -28.91 13.27 13.25
C MET A 1 -27.62 13.42 14.03
N GLY A 2 -26.92 12.33 14.28
CA GLY A 2 -25.64 12.34 15.01
C GLY A 2 -24.55 12.97 14.15
N LYS A 3 -24.00 14.11 14.57
CA LYS A 3 -22.82 14.70 13.97
C LYS A 3 -21.65 13.73 14.19
N ILE A 4 -21.20 13.06 13.14
CA ILE A 4 -19.97 12.26 13.16
C ILE A 4 -18.83 13.25 13.37
N LYS A 5 -18.29 13.36 14.61
CA LYS A 5 -17.06 14.09 14.90
C LYS A 5 -15.92 13.33 14.23
N MET A 6 -15.56 13.75 13.02
CA MET A 6 -14.38 13.21 12.34
C MET A 6 -13.13 13.76 13.03
N THR A 7 -12.32 12.86 13.56
CA THR A 7 -10.99 13.22 14.09
C THR A 7 -10.09 13.66 12.94
N PRO A 8 -9.21 14.67 13.12
CA PRO A 8 -8.34 15.19 12.05
C PRO A 8 -7.55 14.10 11.32
N ASP A 9 -7.15 13.03 12.02
CA ASP A 9 -6.44 11.89 11.42
C ASP A 9 -7.30 11.06 10.45
N ARG A 10 -8.60 10.93 10.72
CA ARG A 10 -9.52 10.22 9.80
C ARG A 10 -9.77 11.04 8.53
N THR A 11 -9.94 12.34 8.69
CA THR A 11 -10.12 13.26 7.55
C THR A 11 -8.90 13.24 6.64
N LEU A 12 -7.69 13.31 7.21
CA LEU A 12 -6.44 13.25 6.44
C LEU A 12 -6.32 11.96 5.64
N LYS A 13 -6.60 10.80 6.27
CA LYS A 13 -6.57 9.51 5.58
C LYS A 13 -7.58 9.43 4.44
N MET A 14 -8.79 9.95 4.64
CA MET A 14 -9.82 9.99 3.59
C MET A 14 -9.42 10.87 2.43
N VAL A 15 -8.84 12.05 2.70
CA VAL A 15 -8.34 12.95 1.65
C VAL A 15 -7.18 12.30 0.87
N GLN A 16 -6.22 11.70 1.56
CA GLN A 16 -5.11 10.98 0.91
C GLN A 16 -5.62 9.84 0.02
N PHE A 17 -6.60 9.07 0.50
CA PHE A 17 -7.20 8.00 -0.28
C PHE A 17 -7.95 8.53 -1.51
N ALA A 18 -8.73 9.59 -1.36
CA ALA A 18 -9.44 10.24 -2.47
C ALA A 18 -8.48 10.78 -3.54
N VAL A 19 -7.37 11.38 -3.13
CA VAL A 19 -6.31 11.84 -4.05
C VAL A 19 -5.70 10.67 -4.83
N LEU A 20 -5.43 9.53 -4.16
CA LEU A 20 -4.90 8.34 -4.83
C LEU A 20 -5.91 7.73 -5.82
N VAL A 21 -7.20 7.71 -5.47
CA VAL A 21 -8.27 7.30 -6.39
C VAL A 21 -8.29 8.20 -7.62
N ALA A 22 -8.31 9.52 -7.43
CA ALA A 22 -8.29 10.49 -8.53
C ALA A 22 -7.05 10.32 -9.41
N LEU A 23 -5.88 10.16 -8.79
CA LEU A 23 -4.62 9.94 -9.52
C LEU A 23 -4.64 8.64 -10.32
N THR A 24 -5.19 7.55 -9.75
CA THR A 24 -5.36 6.27 -10.44
C THR A 24 -6.22 6.43 -11.69
N VAL A 25 -7.36 7.12 -11.56
CA VAL A 25 -8.29 7.36 -12.68
C VAL A 25 -7.63 8.23 -13.75
N VAL A 26 -7.03 9.35 -13.38
CA VAL A 26 -6.40 10.28 -14.33
C VAL A 26 -5.24 9.61 -15.07
N LEU A 27 -4.35 8.92 -14.36
CA LEU A 27 -3.23 8.22 -15.00
C LEU A 27 -3.73 7.12 -15.94
N GLN A 28 -4.77 6.38 -15.56
CA GLN A 28 -5.31 5.34 -16.44
C GLN A 28 -5.97 5.91 -17.68
N LEU A 29 -6.71 7.01 -17.58
CA LEU A 29 -7.28 7.69 -18.73
C LEU A 29 -6.20 8.23 -19.66
N LEU A 30 -5.13 8.81 -19.12
CA LEU A 30 -3.99 9.25 -19.93
C LEU A 30 -3.30 8.08 -20.64
N CYS A 31 -3.11 6.96 -19.94
CA CYS A 31 -2.52 5.76 -20.51
C CYS A 31 -3.42 5.10 -21.55
N SER A 32 -4.74 5.24 -21.43
CA SER A 32 -5.69 4.66 -22.41
C SER A 32 -5.53 5.24 -23.81
N VAL A 33 -4.98 6.45 -23.93
CA VAL A 33 -4.64 7.07 -25.22
C VAL A 33 -3.34 6.51 -25.80
N MET A 34 -2.45 5.99 -24.92
CA MET A 34 -1.16 5.43 -25.30
C MET A 34 -1.27 3.90 -25.44
N THR A 35 -1.75 3.44 -26.58
CA THR A 35 -1.88 2.00 -26.85
C THR A 35 -0.70 1.50 -27.68
N ILE A 36 -0.09 0.39 -27.26
CA ILE A 36 0.90 -0.35 -28.04
C ILE A 36 0.29 -1.72 -28.34
N GLY A 37 -0.17 -1.92 -29.58
CA GLY A 37 -0.91 -3.11 -29.96
C GLY A 37 -2.32 -3.15 -29.35
N PRO A 38 -2.84 -4.34 -29.01
CA PRO A 38 -4.20 -4.49 -28.47
C PRO A 38 -4.34 -4.18 -26.97
N VAL A 39 -3.24 -3.83 -26.29
CA VAL A 39 -3.23 -3.60 -24.83
C VAL A 39 -2.70 -2.21 -24.51
N THR A 40 -3.28 -1.57 -23.48
CA THR A 40 -2.86 -0.26 -22.99
C THR A 40 -1.79 -0.40 -21.91
N ILE A 41 -0.83 0.52 -21.88
CA ILE A 41 0.18 0.61 -20.82
C ILE A 41 -0.51 1.01 -19.49
N THR A 42 -0.17 0.34 -18.39
CA THR A 42 -0.80 0.58 -17.08
C THR A 42 0.14 1.29 -16.11
N LEU A 43 0.35 2.60 -16.27
CA LEU A 43 1.15 3.40 -15.34
C LEU A 43 0.44 3.61 -13.99
N SER A 44 -0.86 3.43 -13.95
CA SER A 44 -1.74 3.62 -12.79
C SER A 44 -1.57 2.56 -11.68
N LEU A 45 -0.71 1.55 -11.88
CA LEU A 45 -0.29 0.65 -10.79
C LEU A 45 0.52 1.37 -9.70
N VAL A 46 1.22 2.46 -10.04
CA VAL A 46 2.00 3.26 -9.06
C VAL A 46 1.14 3.78 -7.89
N PRO A 47 0.05 4.53 -8.11
CA PRO A 47 -0.82 4.97 -7.02
C PRO A 47 -1.49 3.80 -6.29
N VAL A 48 -1.76 2.66 -6.96
CA VAL A 48 -2.27 1.45 -6.32
C VAL A 48 -1.25 0.90 -5.30
N VAL A 49 0.04 0.83 -5.66
CA VAL A 49 1.11 0.40 -4.74
C VAL A 49 1.27 1.38 -3.58
N ILE A 50 1.24 2.68 -3.83
CA ILE A 50 1.30 3.71 -2.77
C ILE A 50 0.11 3.52 -1.81
N GLY A 51 -1.09 3.34 -2.32
CA GLY A 51 -2.28 3.10 -1.52
C GLY A 51 -2.22 1.79 -0.74
N ALA A 52 -1.70 0.73 -1.34
CA ALA A 52 -1.46 -0.54 -0.68
C ALA A 52 -0.46 -0.42 0.48
N ALA A 53 0.58 0.40 0.32
CA ALA A 53 1.57 0.65 1.37
C ALA A 53 1.06 1.57 2.50
N LEU A 54 0.16 2.51 2.21
CA LEU A 54 -0.41 3.45 3.20
C LEU A 54 -1.62 2.86 3.95
N PHE A 55 -2.50 2.17 3.23
CA PHE A 55 -3.79 1.69 3.75
C PHE A 55 -3.86 0.16 3.87
N GLY A 56 -2.77 -0.54 3.54
CA GLY A 56 -2.69 -2.01 3.61
C GLY A 56 -3.40 -2.72 2.47
N VAL A 57 -3.65 -4.02 2.65
CA VAL A 57 -4.22 -4.91 1.63
C VAL A 57 -5.58 -4.41 1.11
N SER A 58 -6.45 -3.95 2.00
CA SER A 58 -7.78 -3.42 1.63
C SER A 58 -7.67 -2.15 0.80
N GLY A 59 -6.76 -1.23 1.15
CA GLY A 59 -6.52 -0.02 0.37
C GLY A 59 -6.03 -0.33 -1.05
N GLY A 60 -5.07 -1.27 -1.17
CA GLY A 60 -4.59 -1.75 -2.46
C GLY A 60 -5.68 -2.43 -3.29
N ALA A 61 -6.51 -3.27 -2.66
CA ALA A 61 -7.62 -3.96 -3.33
C ALA A 61 -8.68 -2.98 -3.86
N ILE A 62 -9.06 -1.97 -3.07
CA ILE A 62 -10.05 -0.95 -3.49
C ILE A 62 -9.50 -0.11 -4.65
N LEU A 63 -8.25 0.35 -4.57
CA LEU A 63 -7.61 1.09 -5.67
C LEU A 63 -7.45 0.20 -6.91
N GLY A 64 -7.12 -1.08 -6.72
CA GLY A 64 -7.11 -2.07 -7.80
C GLY A 64 -8.49 -2.27 -8.44
N PHE A 65 -9.56 -2.26 -7.64
CA PHE A 65 -10.93 -2.31 -8.15
C PHE A 65 -11.28 -1.07 -9.00
N VAL A 66 -10.93 0.13 -8.51
CA VAL A 66 -11.11 1.38 -9.28
C VAL A 66 -10.34 1.32 -10.60
N LEU A 67 -9.08 0.86 -10.56
CA LEU A 67 -8.28 0.67 -11.76
C LEU A 67 -8.92 -0.33 -12.73
N GLY A 68 -9.43 -1.45 -12.22
CA GLY A 68 -10.16 -2.46 -13.01
C GLY A 68 -11.40 -1.89 -13.68
N LEU A 69 -12.14 -1.02 -12.99
CA LEU A 69 -13.31 -0.36 -13.52
C LEU A 69 -12.94 0.57 -14.70
N VAL A 70 -11.92 1.40 -14.54
CA VAL A 70 -11.45 2.29 -15.62
C VAL A 70 -10.93 1.49 -16.81
N ASN A 71 -10.17 0.41 -16.58
CA ASN A 71 -9.71 -0.50 -17.61
C ASN A 71 -10.88 -1.18 -18.35
N PHE A 72 -11.89 -1.60 -17.61
CA PHE A 72 -13.09 -2.21 -18.21
C PHE A 72 -13.81 -1.21 -19.12
N ILE A 73 -14.02 0.03 -18.68
CA ILE A 73 -14.65 1.09 -19.49
C ILE A 73 -13.78 1.39 -20.72
N ALA A 74 -12.46 1.52 -20.55
CA ALA A 74 -11.54 1.81 -21.65
C ALA A 74 -11.49 0.68 -22.70
N SER A 75 -11.76 -0.56 -22.32
CA SER A 75 -11.74 -1.70 -23.24
C SER A 75 -12.82 -1.65 -24.33
N PHE A 76 -13.92 -0.92 -24.11
CA PHE A 76 -14.94 -0.74 -25.15
C PHE A 76 -14.46 0.09 -26.35
N SER A 77 -13.38 0.83 -26.20
CA SER A 77 -12.75 1.58 -27.30
C SER A 77 -11.79 0.71 -28.14
N ASN A 78 -11.52 -0.53 -27.71
CA ASN A 78 -10.60 -1.44 -28.39
C ASN A 78 -11.37 -2.63 -28.99
N GLY A 79 -11.32 -2.78 -30.31
CA GLY A 79 -12.10 -3.79 -31.01
C GLY A 79 -11.80 -5.23 -30.58
N VAL A 80 -10.53 -5.58 -30.34
CA VAL A 80 -10.14 -6.94 -29.88
C VAL A 80 -10.67 -7.20 -28.47
N LEU A 81 -10.54 -6.25 -27.56
CA LEU A 81 -11.01 -6.41 -26.20
C LEU A 81 -12.54 -6.43 -26.12
N LEU A 82 -13.21 -5.68 -26.99
CA LEU A 82 -14.66 -5.72 -27.14
C LEU A 82 -15.13 -7.08 -27.64
N PHE A 83 -14.45 -7.68 -28.63
CA PHE A 83 -14.74 -9.02 -29.11
C PHE A 83 -14.58 -10.07 -28.00
N LEU A 84 -13.52 -9.99 -27.21
CA LEU A 84 -13.31 -10.86 -26.03
C LEU A 84 -14.43 -10.72 -25.00
N PHE A 85 -14.90 -9.50 -24.76
CA PHE A 85 -16.07 -9.26 -23.92
C PHE A 85 -17.34 -9.90 -24.47
N GLN A 86 -17.59 -9.80 -25.77
CA GLN A 86 -18.76 -10.41 -26.43
C GLN A 86 -18.71 -11.94 -26.39
N SER A 87 -17.51 -12.53 -26.50
CA SER A 87 -17.33 -13.98 -26.41
C SER A 87 -17.65 -14.56 -25.04
N SER A 88 -17.25 -13.89 -23.96
CA SER A 88 -17.48 -14.35 -22.59
C SER A 88 -17.51 -13.18 -21.60
N PRO A 89 -18.66 -12.49 -21.43
CA PRO A 89 -18.74 -11.28 -20.61
C PRO A 89 -18.30 -11.49 -19.15
N VAL A 90 -18.74 -12.58 -18.53
CA VAL A 90 -18.44 -12.88 -17.11
C VAL A 90 -16.93 -13.10 -16.90
N LEU A 91 -16.30 -13.89 -17.76
CA LEU A 91 -14.87 -14.17 -17.66
C LEU A 91 -14.04 -12.90 -17.95
N TYR A 92 -14.49 -12.06 -18.85
CA TYR A 92 -13.83 -10.81 -19.17
C TYR A 92 -13.88 -9.82 -18.00
N ILE A 93 -15.05 -9.65 -17.39
CA ILE A 93 -15.22 -8.83 -16.18
C ILE A 93 -14.32 -9.36 -15.05
N LEU A 94 -14.35 -10.67 -14.81
CA LEU A 94 -13.50 -11.32 -13.81
C LEU A 94 -12.02 -11.08 -14.09
N THR A 95 -11.60 -11.10 -15.36
CA THR A 95 -10.22 -10.80 -15.76
C THR A 95 -9.86 -9.34 -15.47
N CYS A 96 -10.71 -8.38 -15.86
CA CYS A 96 -10.44 -6.95 -15.67
C CYS A 96 -10.32 -6.58 -14.19
N PHE A 97 -11.25 -7.03 -13.35
CA PHE A 97 -11.24 -6.73 -11.93
C PHE A 97 -10.29 -7.64 -11.15
N GLY A 98 -10.27 -8.93 -11.45
CA GLY A 98 -9.46 -9.92 -10.74
C GLY A 98 -7.97 -9.62 -10.80
N LYS A 99 -7.43 -9.31 -11.97
CA LYS A 99 -6.00 -8.99 -12.14
C LYS A 99 -5.57 -7.75 -11.35
N THR A 100 -6.36 -6.67 -11.37
CA THR A 100 -6.00 -5.40 -10.73
C THR A 100 -6.22 -5.42 -9.23
N VAL A 101 -7.31 -6.03 -8.76
CA VAL A 101 -7.58 -6.23 -7.32
C VAL A 101 -6.53 -7.14 -6.71
N ALA A 102 -6.19 -8.25 -7.37
CA ALA A 102 -5.15 -9.16 -6.89
C ALA A 102 -3.78 -8.47 -6.86
N ALA A 103 -3.43 -7.69 -7.88
CA ALA A 103 -2.18 -6.94 -7.93
C ALA A 103 -2.06 -5.96 -6.75
N GLY A 104 -3.12 -5.19 -6.47
CA GLY A 104 -3.17 -4.28 -5.33
C GLY A 104 -3.15 -4.99 -3.97
N ALA A 105 -3.88 -6.10 -3.84
CA ALA A 105 -3.90 -6.89 -2.62
C ALA A 105 -2.54 -7.55 -2.32
N VAL A 106 -1.91 -8.16 -3.33
CA VAL A 106 -0.58 -8.79 -3.20
C VAL A 106 0.49 -7.75 -2.89
N ALA A 107 0.49 -6.59 -3.55
CA ALA A 107 1.40 -5.50 -3.22
C ALA A 107 1.25 -5.05 -1.76
N GLY A 108 0.02 -4.92 -1.26
CA GLY A 108 -0.26 -4.59 0.13
C GLY A 108 0.18 -5.66 1.12
N LEU A 109 0.00 -6.93 0.77
CA LEU A 109 0.43 -8.07 1.58
C LEU A 109 1.96 -8.14 1.67
N LEU A 110 2.65 -8.09 0.53
CA LEU A 110 4.11 -8.09 0.49
C LEU A 110 4.71 -6.93 1.26
N TYR A 111 4.15 -5.72 1.07
CA TYR A 111 4.59 -4.57 1.85
C TYR A 111 4.40 -4.77 3.34
N LYS A 112 3.25 -5.30 3.78
CA LYS A 112 2.97 -5.57 5.20
C LYS A 112 3.97 -6.55 5.80
N VAL A 113 4.30 -7.62 5.09
CA VAL A 113 5.21 -8.67 5.57
C VAL A 113 6.67 -8.18 5.59
N LEU A 114 7.10 -7.49 4.54
CA LEU A 114 8.52 -7.15 4.34
C LEU A 114 8.95 -5.83 5.00
N ARG A 115 8.03 -4.93 5.31
CA ARG A 115 8.35 -3.63 5.92
C ARG A 115 8.99 -3.74 7.30
N GLU A 116 8.77 -4.86 8.01
CA GLU A 116 9.31 -5.09 9.35
C GLU A 116 10.80 -5.46 9.29
N CYS A 117 11.24 -6.11 8.21
CA CYS A 117 12.65 -6.45 7.99
C CYS A 117 13.43 -5.26 7.41
N HIS A 118 12.96 -4.71 6.28
CA HIS A 118 13.57 -3.57 5.60
C HIS A 118 12.52 -2.75 4.85
N PRO A 119 12.25 -1.49 5.25
CA PRO A 119 11.19 -0.67 4.67
C PRO A 119 11.40 -0.39 3.17
N TYR A 120 12.64 -0.20 2.72
CA TYR A 120 12.95 0.03 1.30
C TYR A 120 12.74 -1.23 0.45
N ILE A 121 13.17 -2.40 0.96
CA ILE A 121 12.96 -3.69 0.28
C ILE A 121 11.46 -3.99 0.19
N GLY A 122 10.70 -3.72 1.25
CA GLY A 122 9.26 -3.89 1.26
C GLY A 122 8.55 -3.08 0.18
N VAL A 123 8.93 -1.80 0.00
CA VAL A 123 8.36 -0.93 -1.05
C VAL A 123 8.75 -1.45 -2.44
N THR A 124 10.02 -1.78 -2.64
CA THR A 124 10.53 -2.24 -3.94
C THR A 124 9.83 -3.53 -4.39
N LEU A 125 9.77 -4.54 -3.50
CA LEU A 125 9.12 -5.80 -3.84
C LEU A 125 7.61 -5.66 -4.03
N ALA A 126 6.94 -4.81 -3.26
CA ALA A 126 5.53 -4.48 -3.49
C ALA A 126 5.31 -3.81 -4.85
N ALA A 127 6.16 -2.87 -5.24
CA ALA A 127 6.06 -2.17 -6.51
C ALA A 127 6.33 -3.09 -7.71
N LEU A 128 7.28 -4.00 -7.59
CA LEU A 128 7.61 -4.98 -8.65
C LEU A 128 6.58 -6.11 -8.74
N SER A 129 5.98 -6.51 -7.62
CA SER A 129 4.95 -7.55 -7.62
C SER A 129 3.67 -7.13 -8.34
N ALA A 130 3.31 -5.84 -8.29
CA ALA A 130 2.07 -5.37 -8.88
C ALA A 130 1.98 -5.63 -10.40
N PRO A 131 2.94 -5.24 -11.25
CA PRO A 131 2.90 -5.57 -12.67
C PRO A 131 3.02 -7.07 -12.94
N VAL A 132 3.80 -7.80 -12.15
CA VAL A 132 3.95 -9.26 -12.31
C VAL A 132 2.61 -9.97 -12.07
N VAL A 133 1.91 -9.64 -11.00
CA VAL A 133 0.60 -10.25 -10.67
C VAL A 133 -0.46 -9.80 -11.67
N ASN A 134 -0.51 -8.50 -11.99
CA ASN A 134 -1.48 -7.96 -12.96
C ASN A 134 -1.35 -8.66 -14.32
N THR A 135 -0.15 -8.71 -14.86
CA THR A 135 0.13 -9.30 -16.18
C THR A 135 0.07 -10.82 -16.15
N GLY A 136 0.54 -11.44 -15.06
CA GLY A 136 0.47 -12.89 -14.89
C GLY A 136 -0.96 -13.42 -14.88
N ILE A 137 -1.87 -12.80 -14.13
CA ILE A 137 -3.29 -13.17 -14.14
C ILE A 137 -3.90 -12.92 -15.50
N PHE A 138 -3.61 -11.78 -16.15
CA PHE A 138 -4.07 -11.50 -17.49
C PHE A 138 -3.64 -12.58 -18.48
N PHE A 139 -2.35 -12.97 -18.45
CA PHE A 139 -1.82 -14.03 -19.28
C PHE A 139 -2.55 -15.36 -19.08
N VAL A 140 -2.70 -15.79 -17.83
CA VAL A 140 -3.38 -17.06 -17.51
C VAL A 140 -4.81 -17.05 -18.01
N MET A 141 -5.53 -15.96 -17.80
CA MET A 141 -6.93 -15.83 -18.26
C MET A 141 -7.01 -15.84 -19.79
N MET A 142 -6.12 -15.12 -20.48
CA MET A 142 -6.09 -15.09 -21.94
C MET A 142 -5.72 -16.47 -22.54
N ALA A 143 -4.70 -17.13 -21.97
CA ALA A 143 -4.22 -18.40 -22.47
C ALA A 143 -5.15 -19.60 -22.21
N LEU A 144 -5.91 -19.56 -21.11
CA LEU A 144 -6.81 -20.66 -20.73
C LEU A 144 -8.23 -20.47 -21.27
N PHE A 145 -8.78 -19.28 -21.16
CA PHE A 145 -10.20 -19.04 -21.41
C PHE A 145 -10.50 -18.29 -22.69
N PHE A 146 -9.58 -17.48 -23.21
CA PHE A 146 -9.81 -16.66 -24.40
C PHE A 146 -8.99 -17.11 -25.62
N ARG A 147 -8.38 -18.28 -25.55
CA ARG A 147 -7.50 -18.78 -26.61
C ARG A 147 -8.20 -18.85 -27.98
N ASP A 148 -9.42 -19.38 -28.00
CA ASP A 148 -10.16 -19.54 -29.26
C ASP A 148 -10.69 -18.20 -29.76
N ALA A 149 -11.17 -17.34 -28.87
CA ALA A 149 -11.60 -15.99 -29.24
C ALA A 149 -10.45 -15.13 -29.79
N ILE A 150 -9.23 -15.26 -29.22
CA ILE A 150 -8.04 -14.58 -29.77
C ILE A 150 -7.66 -15.13 -31.11
N ARG A 151 -7.74 -16.46 -31.31
CA ARG A 151 -7.46 -17.09 -32.60
C ARG A 151 -8.38 -16.53 -33.68
N GLU A 152 -9.67 -16.42 -33.38
CA GLU A 152 -10.67 -15.91 -34.30
C GLU A 152 -10.51 -14.41 -34.58
N SER A 153 -10.40 -13.60 -33.51
CA SER A 153 -10.32 -12.14 -33.65
C SER A 153 -9.05 -11.63 -34.34
N CYS A 154 -7.95 -12.39 -34.22
CA CYS A 154 -6.64 -12.03 -34.78
C CYS A 154 -6.29 -12.82 -36.07
N GLY A 155 -7.19 -13.68 -36.57
CA GLY A 155 -6.96 -14.46 -37.80
C GLY A 155 -5.81 -15.46 -37.74
N LEU A 156 -5.54 -16.03 -36.55
CA LEU A 156 -4.39 -16.92 -36.31
C LEU A 156 -4.70 -18.37 -36.71
N GLU A 157 -5.03 -18.59 -37.98
CA GLU A 157 -5.25 -19.94 -38.50
C GLU A 157 -3.91 -20.70 -38.57
N GLY A 158 -3.77 -21.72 -37.71
CA GLY A 158 -2.56 -22.55 -37.64
C GLY A 158 -1.41 -21.99 -36.84
N GLY A 159 -1.51 -20.75 -36.29
CA GLY A 159 -0.48 -20.11 -35.44
C GLY A 159 -0.48 -20.56 -33.99
N ASN A 160 0.66 -20.38 -33.31
CA ASN A 160 0.76 -20.60 -31.88
C ASN A 160 0.15 -19.40 -31.12
N VAL A 161 -1.10 -19.54 -30.69
CA VAL A 161 -1.84 -18.48 -29.96
C VAL A 161 -1.13 -18.05 -28.68
N VAL A 162 -0.49 -18.98 -27.95
CA VAL A 162 0.26 -18.66 -26.72
C VAL A 162 1.46 -17.77 -27.04
N ALA A 163 2.20 -18.07 -28.10
CA ALA A 163 3.31 -17.23 -28.54
C ALA A 163 2.81 -15.83 -28.94
N PHE A 164 1.66 -15.74 -29.62
CA PHE A 164 1.05 -14.46 -29.99
C PHE A 164 0.60 -13.66 -28.74
N ILE A 165 0.01 -14.32 -27.74
CA ILE A 165 -0.35 -13.67 -26.47
C ILE A 165 0.90 -13.09 -25.79
N ILE A 166 1.98 -13.86 -25.75
CA ILE A 166 3.24 -13.41 -25.12
C ILE A 166 3.83 -12.23 -25.89
N THR A 167 3.92 -12.29 -27.20
CA THR A 167 4.57 -11.27 -28.02
C THR A 167 3.69 -10.05 -28.29
N GLY A 168 2.40 -10.26 -28.58
CA GLY A 168 1.47 -9.23 -29.00
C GLY A 168 0.74 -8.53 -27.86
N PHE A 169 0.35 -9.28 -26.80
CA PHE A 169 -0.41 -8.70 -25.68
C PHE A 169 0.46 -8.34 -24.49
N ILE A 170 1.50 -9.12 -24.20
CA ILE A 170 2.23 -9.02 -22.93
C ILE A 170 3.61 -8.41 -23.10
N GLY A 171 4.37 -8.85 -24.11
CA GLY A 171 5.82 -8.65 -24.20
C GLY A 171 6.29 -7.22 -23.93
N ILE A 172 6.06 -6.31 -24.86
CA ILE A 172 6.51 -4.91 -24.75
C ILE A 172 5.79 -4.20 -23.59
N ASN A 173 4.51 -4.47 -23.42
CA ASN A 173 3.68 -3.81 -22.42
C ASN A 173 4.16 -4.12 -20.98
N PHE A 174 4.41 -5.40 -20.69
CA PHE A 174 4.95 -5.84 -19.42
C PHE A 174 6.33 -5.24 -19.14
N LEU A 175 7.22 -5.23 -20.15
CA LEU A 175 8.55 -4.65 -19.99
C LEU A 175 8.51 -3.16 -19.65
N ILE A 176 7.64 -2.41 -20.30
CA ILE A 176 7.46 -0.98 -20.03
C ILE A 176 6.86 -0.77 -18.63
N GLU A 177 5.81 -1.48 -18.26
CA GLU A 177 5.20 -1.40 -16.93
C GLU A 177 6.19 -1.77 -15.83
N PHE A 178 6.95 -2.83 -16.02
CA PHE A 178 7.96 -3.29 -15.06
C PHE A 178 9.11 -2.28 -14.93
N ALA A 179 9.61 -1.76 -16.04
CA ALA A 179 10.67 -0.76 -16.05
C ALA A 179 10.21 0.55 -15.38
N LEU A 180 9.01 1.04 -15.70
CA LEU A 180 8.43 2.24 -15.09
C LEU A 180 8.24 2.08 -13.58
N ASN A 181 7.69 0.96 -13.12
CA ASN A 181 7.55 0.68 -11.70
C ASN A 181 8.92 0.60 -11.01
N THR A 182 9.93 0.00 -11.64
CA THR A 182 11.29 -0.06 -11.11
C THR A 182 11.90 1.34 -10.95
N VAL A 183 11.81 2.18 -11.98
CA VAL A 183 12.34 3.56 -11.95
C VAL A 183 11.59 4.42 -10.91
N LEU A 184 10.30 4.18 -10.72
CA LEU A 184 9.48 4.92 -9.76
C LEU A 184 9.59 4.40 -8.31
N CYS A 185 10.17 3.23 -8.06
CA CYS A 185 10.39 2.69 -6.71
C CYS A 185 11.03 3.68 -5.73
N PRO A 186 12.13 4.39 -6.07
CA PRO A 186 12.74 5.36 -5.16
C PRO A 186 11.81 6.54 -4.85
N ALA A 187 11.03 7.00 -5.85
CA ALA A 187 10.05 8.06 -5.66
C ALA A 187 8.91 7.61 -4.72
N ILE A 188 8.40 6.41 -4.92
CA ILE A 188 7.38 5.79 -4.06
C ILE A 188 7.90 5.71 -2.62
N ALA A 189 9.13 5.23 -2.42
CA ALA A 189 9.76 5.13 -1.11
C ALA A 189 9.88 6.49 -0.41
N ARG A 190 10.28 7.55 -1.14
CA ARG A 190 10.36 8.92 -0.62
C ARG A 190 8.99 9.50 -0.27
N ILE A 191 7.98 9.29 -1.10
CA ILE A 191 6.60 9.72 -0.82
C ILE A 191 6.09 9.06 0.46
N LEU A 192 6.31 7.75 0.61
CA LEU A 192 5.90 7.01 1.80
C LEU A 192 6.64 7.49 3.06
N ALA A 193 7.93 7.80 2.97
CA ALA A 193 8.71 8.37 4.07
C ALA A 193 8.17 9.75 4.46
N ALA A 194 7.92 10.64 3.49
CA ALA A 194 7.37 11.98 3.74
C ALA A 194 5.98 11.95 4.39
N VAL A 195 5.08 11.10 3.90
CA VAL A 195 3.73 10.94 4.48
C VAL A 195 3.77 10.41 5.92
N ARG A 196 4.77 9.60 6.26
CA ARG A 196 4.94 9.05 7.62
C ARG A 196 5.52 10.07 8.60
N THR A 197 6.46 10.92 8.17
CA THR A 197 7.05 11.97 8.99
C THR A 197 6.06 13.07 9.34
N HIS A 198 5.06 13.33 8.51
CA HIS A 198 4.00 14.31 8.76
C HIS A 198 2.82 13.77 9.60
N ARG A 199 2.91 12.57 10.18
CA ARG A 199 1.92 12.15 11.19
C ARG A 199 2.11 13.01 12.44
N PRO A 200 1.11 13.81 12.86
CA PRO A 200 1.21 14.61 14.08
C PRO A 200 1.47 13.70 15.27
N THR A 201 2.35 14.17 16.17
CA THR A 201 2.85 13.48 17.37
C THR A 201 1.74 13.12 18.38
N SER A 202 0.49 13.55 18.15
CA SER A 202 -0.67 13.26 18.99
C SER A 202 -0.99 11.75 19.14
N ALA A 203 -0.63 10.94 18.15
CA ALA A 203 -0.80 9.48 18.25
C ALA A 203 0.25 8.82 19.17
N ARG A 204 1.40 9.48 19.39
CA ARG A 204 2.44 9.00 20.29
C ARG A 204 2.16 9.42 21.74
N ALA A 205 1.51 10.56 21.94
CA ALA A 205 1.05 11.01 23.25
C ALA A 205 -0.08 10.14 23.79
N ALA A 206 -1.05 9.76 22.95
CA ALA A 206 -2.15 8.89 23.36
C ALA A 206 -1.73 7.44 23.71
N SER A 207 -0.57 6.97 23.22
CA SER A 207 -0.02 5.67 23.64
C SER A 207 0.90 5.79 24.87
N ALA A 208 1.39 6.98 25.19
CA ALA A 208 2.14 7.25 26.42
C ALA A 208 1.21 7.46 27.64
N ASP A 209 0.03 8.04 27.41
CA ASP A 209 -1.02 8.16 28.44
C ASP A 209 -1.78 6.86 28.73
N ALA A 210 -1.54 5.81 27.95
CA ALA A 210 -1.99 4.46 28.25
C ALA A 210 -0.95 3.66 29.04
N ALA A 211 -0.18 4.33 29.89
CA ALA A 211 0.54 3.67 30.96
C ALA A 211 -0.48 3.02 31.91
N PRO A 212 -0.25 1.78 32.39
CA PRO A 212 -1.22 1.11 33.23
C PRO A 212 -1.53 1.99 34.42
N PHE A 213 -2.81 2.23 34.66
CA PHE A 213 -3.35 2.83 35.86
C PHE A 213 -2.78 2.08 37.07
N THR A 214 -1.75 2.65 37.70
CA THR A 214 -1.35 2.24 39.03
C THR A 214 -2.42 2.77 39.97
N ALA A 215 -3.25 1.85 40.47
CA ALA A 215 -4.25 2.17 41.47
C ALA A 215 -3.56 2.94 42.62
N ASP A 216 -3.99 4.15 42.90
CA ASP A 216 -3.64 4.86 44.08
C ASP A 216 -3.98 3.96 45.28
N PRO A 217 -3.11 3.86 46.30
CA PRO A 217 -3.43 3.07 47.47
C PRO A 217 -4.66 3.69 48.15
N VAL A 218 -5.72 2.90 48.22
CA VAL A 218 -6.93 3.25 48.97
C VAL A 218 -6.54 3.51 50.40
N ALA A 219 -6.63 4.78 50.83
CA ALA A 219 -6.47 5.14 52.24
C ALA A 219 -7.55 4.44 53.05
N SER A 220 -7.14 3.53 53.95
CA SER A 220 -8.02 2.94 54.95
C SER A 220 -8.50 4.00 55.94
N PRO A 221 -9.76 3.99 56.37
CA PRO A 221 -10.30 4.99 57.30
C PRO A 221 -9.70 4.93 58.71
N ASP A 222 -8.84 3.96 58.99
CA ASP A 222 -8.34 3.70 60.40
C ASP A 222 -6.86 4.09 60.62
N GLY A 223 -6.23 4.86 59.74
CA GLY A 223 -4.97 5.54 60.01
C GLY A 223 -3.73 4.66 60.32
N GLU A 224 -3.76 3.37 60.03
CA GLU A 224 -2.64 2.47 60.28
C GLU A 224 -1.81 2.25 59.03
N ILE A 225 -0.55 2.72 59.06
CA ILE A 225 0.43 2.58 57.99
C ILE A 225 1.06 1.19 58.11
N ASP A 226 0.60 0.23 57.28
CA ASP A 226 1.27 -1.07 57.16
C ASP A 226 2.64 -0.88 56.46
N ARG A 227 3.70 -1.00 57.26
CA ARG A 227 5.11 -1.03 56.81
C ARG A 227 5.42 -2.47 56.43
N GLY A 228 5.38 -2.76 55.14
CA GLY A 228 5.82 -4.04 54.59
C GLY A 228 7.26 -4.43 55.01
N PRO A 229 7.68 -5.70 54.86
CA PRO A 229 8.83 -6.33 55.54
C PRO A 229 10.22 -5.98 54.99
N TYR A 230 10.43 -4.86 54.34
CA TYR A 230 11.74 -4.41 53.85
C TYR A 230 12.07 -2.99 54.36
N GLY A 231 12.11 -2.81 55.71
CA GLY A 231 12.69 -1.66 56.35
C GLY A 231 14.17 -1.93 56.67
N GLY A 232 15.06 -1.64 55.74
CA GLY A 232 16.50 -1.63 56.00
C GLY A 232 16.96 -0.22 56.42
N ASP A 233 17.39 -0.08 57.63
CA ASP A 233 17.98 1.14 58.18
C ASP A 233 19.28 1.51 57.45
N THR A 234 19.31 2.68 56.84
CA THR A 234 20.57 3.34 56.48
C THR A 234 20.65 4.66 57.26
N PRO A 235 21.71 4.88 58.03
CA PRO A 235 21.86 6.08 58.85
C PRO A 235 22.19 7.29 57.97
N ILE A 236 21.50 8.38 58.25
CA ILE A 236 21.79 9.71 57.72
C ILE A 236 23.07 10.20 58.41
N ALA A 237 24.16 10.37 57.65
CA ALA A 237 25.31 11.13 58.11
C ALA A 237 25.08 12.61 57.88
N THR A 238 24.92 13.33 58.95
CA THR A 238 25.06 14.78 58.99
C THR A 238 26.54 15.10 59.03
N ASP A 239 27.03 15.87 58.09
CA ASP A 239 28.26 16.61 58.23
C ASP A 239 28.04 18.06 57.83
N THR A 240 28.16 18.87 58.94
CA THR A 240 28.38 20.29 58.97
C THR A 240 29.86 20.59 58.88
N ASP A 241 30.17 21.71 58.23
CA ASP A 241 31.28 22.63 58.48
C ASP A 241 32.61 22.51 57.74
N ALA A 242 32.94 23.64 57.28
CA ALA A 242 34.20 24.42 57.26
C ALA A 242 34.83 24.61 55.90
N ALA A 243 34.57 25.72 55.28
CA ALA A 243 35.38 26.96 55.26
C ALA A 243 36.89 26.83 54.95
N ALA A 244 37.27 27.71 54.08
CA ALA A 244 38.58 28.36 53.87
C ALA A 244 39.52 27.81 52.81
N ASP A 245 39.61 28.57 51.78
CA ASP A 245 40.77 29.49 51.48
C ASP A 245 41.89 28.87 50.59
N THR A 246 42.25 29.69 49.68
CA THR A 246 43.49 29.99 48.98
C THR A 246 43.59 29.64 47.47
N LYS A 247 43.63 30.74 46.74
CA LYS A 247 44.26 31.01 45.46
C LYS A 247 45.79 31.22 45.71
N PRO A 248 46.67 31.43 44.70
CA PRO A 248 46.79 31.04 43.26
C PRO A 248 48.25 30.61 42.90
N GLN A 249 48.51 30.63 41.54
CA GLN A 249 49.83 30.63 40.84
C GLN A 249 50.46 29.23 40.67
N ASP A 250 50.71 28.81 39.46
CA ASP A 250 51.41 29.37 38.28
C ASP A 250 50.92 28.70 36.99
#